data_62197fcf5971b6b207314e59556c46b9
#
_entry.id   62197fcf5971b6b207314e59556c46b9
#
_cell.length_a   1.000
_cell.length_b   1.000
_cell.length_c   1.000
_cell.angle_alpha   90.00
_cell.angle_beta   90.00
_cell.angle_gamma   90.00
#
_symmetry.space_group_name_H-M   'P 1'
#
loop_
_entity.id
_entity.type
_entity.pdbx_description
1 polymer ?
#
loop_
_entity_poly.entity_id
_entity_poly.type
_entity_poly.pdbx_seq_one_letter_code
_entity_poly.pdbx_strand_id
1 'polypeptide(L)'
;MKDIGFHKEIARGAYLSPFENFQEKEMVIEERYDETTGVASRILPYRVKPAQKPDTDIYLEKSPPSICPFCPDLFEKLTPKFPPNIIPEGKFRHGAAWLFPNAFPYDSTNTVAIFSPRHFIPLDELTAEAMRDGFAVCRDYFYRIAEMQQGYQYCSINWNYMPPAGGGLIHPHLQTIIGKNPTNFVRRLLASARNYSAATEGGNLWRNLLILEQEAGERFIASSGVINWLAAFSPKGMAGEVDFYFKDKSSFFDLTETNFDELLAGLSKIFLHLYVNNFMSFNLSLYATMTPDKNFWVQGKIVPRFELNPLGTSDINYFEKLHDEIICPIVPEQLCRELQPYFTE
;
A
#
# COMPACT_ATOMS: atom_id res chain seq x y z
N MET A 1 -24.40 -5.70 9.82
CA MET A 1 -23.50 -5.46 10.97
C MET A 1 -23.94 -4.14 11.57
N LYS A 2 -24.49 -4.11 12.78
CA LYS A 2 -24.88 -2.86 13.45
C LYS A 2 -23.70 -2.21 14.20
N ASP A 3 -22.70 -3.03 14.57
CA ASP A 3 -21.51 -2.54 15.30
C ASP A 3 -20.25 -2.96 14.53
N ILE A 4 -19.32 -2.02 14.36
CA ILE A 4 -17.95 -2.31 13.95
C ILE A 4 -17.16 -2.72 15.20
N GLY A 5 -16.30 -3.71 15.09
CA GLY A 5 -15.49 -4.19 16.22
C GLY A 5 -14.39 -5.13 15.77
N PHE A 6 -13.38 -5.28 16.61
CA PHE A 6 -12.22 -6.14 16.35
C PHE A 6 -12.56 -7.57 16.72
N HIS A 7 -12.87 -8.37 15.72
CA HIS A 7 -13.21 -9.78 15.93
C HIS A 7 -11.98 -10.66 15.73
N LYS A 8 -11.70 -11.50 16.74
CA LYS A 8 -10.65 -12.52 16.65
C LYS A 8 -11.07 -13.81 17.34
N GLU A 9 -10.57 -14.92 16.81
CA GLU A 9 -10.71 -16.24 17.39
C GLU A 9 -9.34 -16.82 17.73
N ILE A 10 -9.28 -17.67 18.74
CA ILE A 10 -8.03 -18.31 19.18
C ILE A 10 -8.12 -19.80 18.89
N ALA A 11 -7.30 -20.26 17.95
CA ALA A 11 -7.08 -21.67 17.71
C ALA A 11 -5.87 -22.15 18.53
N ARG A 12 -6.00 -23.33 19.16
CA ARG A 12 -4.94 -23.96 19.94
C ARG A 12 -4.66 -25.34 19.42
N GLY A 13 -3.38 -25.69 19.38
CA GLY A 13 -2.92 -27.02 19.02
C GLY A 13 -1.67 -27.37 19.83
N ALA A 14 -1.24 -28.61 19.77
CA ALA A 14 0.00 -29.03 20.40
C ALA A 14 0.80 -29.94 19.46
N TYR A 15 2.12 -29.93 19.61
CA TYR A 15 3.04 -30.82 18.90
C TYR A 15 4.26 -31.13 19.76
N LEU A 16 4.95 -32.22 19.43
CA LEU A 16 6.22 -32.57 20.05
C LEU A 16 7.38 -31.90 19.30
N SER A 17 8.06 -30.98 19.97
CA SER A 17 9.11 -30.15 19.34
C SER A 17 10.45 -30.90 19.22
N PRO A 18 10.98 -31.14 18.02
CA PRO A 18 12.31 -31.74 17.87
C PRO A 18 13.46 -30.84 18.40
N PHE A 19 13.20 -29.54 18.52
CA PHE A 19 14.16 -28.58 19.07
C PHE A 19 14.20 -28.57 20.60
N GLU A 20 13.24 -29.21 21.25
CA GLU A 20 13.07 -29.31 22.70
C GLU A 20 13.00 -30.78 23.14
N ASN A 21 13.78 -31.67 22.50
CA ASN A 21 13.81 -33.11 22.79
C ASN A 21 12.44 -33.79 22.77
N PHE A 22 11.58 -33.41 21.83
CA PHE A 22 10.22 -33.88 21.66
C PHE A 22 9.32 -33.66 22.91
N GLN A 23 9.59 -32.59 23.65
CA GLN A 23 8.65 -32.10 24.64
C GLN A 23 7.43 -31.48 23.96
N GLU A 24 6.29 -31.59 24.62
CA GLU A 24 5.03 -31.01 24.11
C GLU A 24 5.09 -29.48 24.16
N LYS A 25 4.76 -28.86 23.01
CA LYS A 25 4.68 -27.42 22.84
C LYS A 25 3.30 -27.01 22.36
N GLU A 26 2.70 -26.08 23.06
CA GLU A 26 1.41 -25.50 22.63
C GLU A 26 1.64 -24.52 21.46
N MET A 27 0.72 -24.53 20.51
CA MET A 27 0.59 -23.54 19.46
C MET A 27 -0.64 -22.68 19.73
N VAL A 28 -0.48 -21.37 19.64
CA VAL A 28 -1.56 -20.40 19.70
C VAL A 28 -1.58 -19.61 18.41
N ILE A 29 -2.72 -19.61 17.74
CA ILE A 29 -2.96 -18.91 16.49
C ILE A 29 -4.10 -17.94 16.72
N GLU A 30 -3.90 -16.65 16.48
CA GLU A 30 -4.99 -15.69 16.43
C GLU A 30 -5.50 -15.57 14.99
N GLU A 31 -6.75 -15.91 14.77
CA GLU A 31 -7.46 -15.65 13.52
C GLU A 31 -8.21 -14.33 13.67
N ARG A 32 -7.80 -13.32 12.92
CA ARG A 32 -8.33 -11.95 12.98
C ARG A 32 -9.08 -11.64 11.70
N TYR A 33 -10.22 -11.00 11.82
CA TYR A 33 -11.09 -10.65 10.69
C TYR A 33 -11.03 -9.15 10.44
N ASP A 34 -10.64 -8.75 9.22
CA ASP A 34 -10.62 -7.35 8.80
C ASP A 34 -12.02 -6.74 8.99
N GLU A 35 -12.10 -5.71 9.80
CA GLU A 35 -13.34 -5.07 10.23
C GLU A 35 -14.08 -4.36 9.08
N THR A 36 -13.39 -4.14 7.96
CA THR A 36 -13.95 -3.47 6.78
C THR A 36 -14.31 -4.43 5.66
N THR A 37 -13.63 -5.56 5.52
CA THR A 37 -13.85 -6.51 4.42
C THR A 37 -14.25 -7.90 4.86
N GLY A 38 -14.05 -8.25 6.15
CA GLY A 38 -14.28 -9.59 6.69
C GLY A 38 -13.24 -10.63 6.28
N VAL A 39 -12.16 -10.23 5.57
CA VAL A 39 -11.09 -11.16 5.19
C VAL A 39 -10.25 -11.51 6.42
N ALA A 40 -9.95 -12.79 6.59
CA ALA A 40 -9.18 -13.27 7.73
C ALA A 40 -7.67 -13.19 7.50
N SER A 41 -6.93 -12.97 8.58
CA SER A 41 -5.50 -13.23 8.67
C SER A 41 -5.17 -14.00 9.94
N ARG A 42 -4.08 -14.78 9.89
CA ARG A 42 -3.60 -15.59 11.02
C ARG A 42 -2.32 -15.00 11.57
N ILE A 43 -2.38 -14.52 12.81
CA ILE A 43 -1.23 -13.98 13.51
C ILE A 43 -0.46 -15.12 14.18
N LEU A 44 0.79 -15.31 13.77
CA LEU A 44 1.66 -16.41 14.18
C LEU A 44 3.00 -15.88 14.73
N PRO A 45 3.04 -15.20 15.87
CA PRO A 45 4.24 -14.50 16.37
C PRO A 45 5.45 -15.41 16.59
N TYR A 46 5.23 -16.72 16.76
CA TYR A 46 6.32 -17.70 16.91
C TYR A 46 7.07 -18.03 15.61
N ARG A 47 6.59 -17.58 14.45
CA ARG A 47 7.25 -17.76 13.14
C ARG A 47 8.17 -16.61 12.76
N VAL A 48 8.26 -15.56 13.56
CA VAL A 48 9.11 -14.40 13.28
C VAL A 48 10.57 -14.84 13.22
N LYS A 49 11.21 -14.62 12.08
CA LYS A 49 12.66 -14.63 11.95
C LYS A 49 13.10 -13.19 11.72
N PRO A 50 14.14 -12.71 12.41
CA PRO A 50 14.70 -11.40 12.15
C PRO A 50 15.04 -11.26 10.65
N ALA A 51 14.66 -10.18 10.05
CA ALA A 51 15.03 -9.89 8.68
C ALA A 51 16.54 -9.74 8.60
N GLN A 52 17.19 -10.50 7.70
CA GLN A 52 18.60 -10.27 7.38
C GLN A 52 18.69 -9.01 6.52
N LYS A 53 19.81 -8.29 6.64
CA LYS A 53 20.06 -7.14 5.75
C LYS A 53 20.02 -7.61 4.30
N PRO A 54 19.12 -7.07 3.47
CA PRO A 54 19.00 -7.51 2.08
C PRO A 54 20.21 -7.05 1.28
N ASP A 55 20.62 -7.88 0.33
CA ASP A 55 21.62 -7.54 -0.67
C ASP A 55 20.91 -6.90 -1.88
N THR A 56 20.94 -5.57 -1.93
CA THR A 56 20.35 -4.81 -3.06
C THR A 56 21.26 -4.77 -4.27
N ASP A 57 22.55 -5.05 -4.14
CA ASP A 57 23.52 -4.95 -5.22
C ASP A 57 23.26 -5.97 -6.32
N ILE A 58 22.74 -7.16 -5.96
CA ILE A 58 22.32 -8.18 -6.92
C ILE A 58 21.28 -7.65 -7.92
N TYR A 59 20.35 -6.82 -7.46
CA TYR A 59 19.32 -6.24 -8.34
C TYR A 59 19.91 -5.10 -9.19
N LEU A 60 20.80 -4.29 -8.63
CA LEU A 60 21.47 -3.20 -9.34
C LEU A 60 22.37 -3.72 -10.46
N GLU A 61 23.12 -4.79 -10.19
CA GLU A 61 23.96 -5.44 -11.21
C GLU A 61 23.15 -6.05 -12.36
N LYS A 62 22.01 -6.69 -12.04
CA LYS A 62 21.13 -7.31 -13.04
C LYS A 62 20.27 -6.32 -13.83
N SER A 63 20.09 -5.12 -13.32
CA SER A 63 19.28 -4.05 -13.93
C SER A 63 20.07 -2.75 -14.01
N PRO A 64 21.18 -2.68 -14.76
CA PRO A 64 21.96 -1.47 -14.87
C PRO A 64 21.22 -0.35 -15.64
N PRO A 65 21.58 0.93 -15.43
CA PRO A 65 20.96 2.07 -16.12
C PRO A 65 20.97 1.96 -17.65
N SER A 66 21.98 1.28 -18.21
CA SER A 66 22.15 1.12 -19.65
C SER A 66 21.08 0.29 -20.37
N ILE A 67 20.31 -0.51 -19.63
CA ILE A 67 19.18 -1.30 -20.17
C ILE A 67 17.83 -0.82 -19.62
N CYS A 68 17.80 0.13 -18.71
CA CYS A 68 16.58 0.60 -18.08
C CYS A 68 15.81 1.55 -18.99
N PRO A 69 14.56 1.23 -19.40
CA PRO A 69 13.76 2.07 -20.28
C PRO A 69 13.37 3.41 -19.65
N PHE A 70 13.51 3.56 -18.33
CA PHE A 70 13.15 4.76 -17.60
C PHE A 70 14.35 5.70 -17.37
N CYS A 71 15.57 5.23 -17.65
CA CYS A 71 16.76 6.08 -17.60
C CYS A 71 16.86 7.01 -18.83
N PRO A 72 17.47 8.19 -18.69
CA PRO A 72 17.47 9.25 -19.72
C PRO A 72 17.84 8.79 -21.12
N ASP A 73 18.85 7.91 -21.26
CA ASP A 73 19.37 7.47 -22.56
C ASP A 73 18.35 6.64 -23.38
N LEU A 74 17.44 5.95 -22.71
CA LEU A 74 16.45 5.06 -23.33
C LEU A 74 15.02 5.58 -23.22
N PHE A 75 14.77 6.54 -22.33
CA PHE A 75 13.43 7.01 -21.96
C PHE A 75 12.58 7.40 -23.19
N GLU A 76 13.10 8.27 -24.06
CA GLU A 76 12.34 8.71 -25.23
C GLU A 76 12.14 7.62 -26.28
N LYS A 77 13.01 6.62 -26.31
CA LYS A 77 12.98 5.54 -27.30
C LYS A 77 12.10 4.37 -26.89
N LEU A 78 12.03 4.07 -25.59
CA LEU A 78 11.43 2.83 -25.08
C LEU A 78 10.16 3.04 -24.25
N THR A 79 9.78 4.29 -23.89
CA THR A 79 8.52 4.53 -23.18
C THR A 79 7.39 4.90 -24.14
N PRO A 80 6.17 4.37 -23.93
CA PRO A 80 5.01 4.70 -24.74
C PRO A 80 4.63 6.18 -24.69
N LYS A 81 3.79 6.61 -25.64
CA LYS A 81 3.23 7.96 -25.70
C LYS A 81 1.73 7.90 -25.77
N PHE A 82 1.06 8.87 -25.15
CA PHE A 82 -0.37 9.05 -25.32
C PHE A 82 -0.70 9.47 -26.76
N PRO A 83 -1.88 9.08 -27.27
CA PRO A 83 -2.40 9.69 -28.49
C PRO A 83 -2.59 11.20 -28.33
N PRO A 84 -2.37 12.01 -29.41
CA PRO A 84 -2.46 13.46 -29.33
C PRO A 84 -3.79 14.03 -28.86
N ASN A 85 -4.91 13.28 -29.04
CA ASN A 85 -6.23 13.68 -28.56
C ASN A 85 -6.41 13.51 -27.04
N ILE A 86 -5.52 12.78 -26.37
CA ILE A 86 -5.48 12.63 -24.90
C ILE A 86 -4.46 13.63 -24.34
N ILE A 87 -3.23 13.54 -24.80
CA ILE A 87 -2.11 14.41 -24.39
C ILE A 87 -1.31 14.77 -25.65
N PRO A 88 -1.42 16.01 -26.15
CA PRO A 88 -0.75 16.44 -27.38
C PRO A 88 0.79 16.24 -27.35
N GLU A 89 1.41 16.43 -26.19
CA GLU A 89 2.85 16.27 -25.96
C GLU A 89 3.28 14.80 -25.89
N GLY A 90 2.34 13.89 -25.85
CA GLY A 90 2.55 12.44 -25.76
C GLY A 90 2.89 11.92 -24.35
N LYS A 91 3.32 12.77 -23.43
CA LYS A 91 3.63 12.43 -22.02
C LYS A 91 3.28 13.60 -21.12
N PHE A 92 2.87 13.31 -19.88
CA PHE A 92 2.72 14.32 -18.83
C PHE A 92 4.05 14.59 -18.14
N ARG A 93 4.22 15.82 -17.69
CA ARG A 93 5.38 16.20 -16.87
C ARG A 93 4.96 17.10 -15.71
N HIS A 94 5.54 16.83 -14.54
CA HIS A 94 5.50 17.73 -13.38
C HIS A 94 6.88 17.75 -12.73
N GLY A 95 7.52 18.92 -12.67
CA GLY A 95 8.89 19.05 -12.16
C GLY A 95 9.87 18.09 -12.86
N ALA A 96 10.48 17.20 -12.10
CA ALA A 96 11.38 16.15 -12.59
C ALA A 96 10.64 14.86 -13.02
N ALA A 97 9.38 14.71 -12.66
CA ALA A 97 8.60 13.51 -12.92
C ALA A 97 7.96 13.50 -14.32
N TRP A 98 7.83 12.29 -14.86
CA TRP A 98 7.13 12.03 -16.12
C TRP A 98 6.07 10.94 -15.94
N LEU A 99 4.92 11.10 -16.60
CA LEU A 99 3.85 10.10 -16.66
C LEU A 99 3.52 9.77 -18.12
N PHE A 100 3.39 8.49 -18.41
CA PHE A 100 3.15 7.94 -19.74
C PHE A 100 2.32 6.64 -19.65
N PRO A 101 1.70 6.16 -20.76
CA PRO A 101 0.94 4.92 -20.76
C PRO A 101 1.77 3.72 -20.32
N ASN A 102 1.17 2.78 -19.59
CA ASN A 102 1.82 1.50 -19.33
C ASN A 102 1.85 0.66 -20.62
N ALA A 103 3.01 0.10 -20.98
CA ALA A 103 3.14 -0.80 -22.13
C ALA A 103 2.40 -2.15 -21.94
N PHE A 104 2.17 -2.53 -20.67
CA PHE A 104 1.46 -3.75 -20.26
C PHE A 104 0.30 -3.39 -19.33
N PRO A 105 -0.75 -2.74 -19.83
CA PRO A 105 -1.78 -2.14 -19.01
C PRO A 105 -2.67 -3.19 -18.34
N TYR A 106 -3.08 -2.92 -17.10
CA TYR A 106 -4.07 -3.70 -16.36
C TYR A 106 -5.51 -3.20 -16.59
N ASP A 107 -5.65 -1.98 -17.10
CA ASP A 107 -6.91 -1.33 -17.47
C ASP A 107 -6.65 -0.31 -18.59
N SER A 108 -7.72 0.20 -19.21
CA SER A 108 -7.67 1.14 -20.34
C SER A 108 -6.91 2.46 -20.07
N THR A 109 -6.78 2.85 -18.81
CA THR A 109 -6.14 4.10 -18.38
C THR A 109 -4.96 3.87 -17.44
N ASN A 110 -4.34 2.70 -17.52
CA ASN A 110 -3.17 2.40 -16.69
C ASN A 110 -1.92 3.14 -17.20
N THR A 111 -1.26 3.87 -16.31
CA THR A 111 -0.05 4.63 -16.62
C THR A 111 1.10 4.30 -15.69
N VAL A 112 2.29 4.73 -16.08
CA VAL A 112 3.51 4.71 -15.28
C VAL A 112 3.96 6.15 -15.04
N ALA A 113 4.34 6.46 -13.79
CA ALA A 113 4.91 7.75 -13.42
C ALA A 113 6.29 7.53 -12.77
N ILE A 114 7.36 7.99 -13.42
CA ILE A 114 8.71 7.98 -12.84
C ILE A 114 8.93 9.27 -12.05
N PHE A 115 9.64 9.18 -10.92
CA PHE A 115 9.82 10.33 -10.02
C PHE A 115 10.87 11.31 -10.53
N SER A 116 11.96 10.78 -11.06
CA SER A 116 13.13 11.54 -11.48
C SER A 116 13.97 10.70 -12.44
N PRO A 117 15.00 11.27 -13.08
CA PRO A 117 15.95 10.50 -13.89
C PRO A 117 16.85 9.57 -13.08
N ARG A 118 16.78 9.58 -11.75
CA ARG A 118 17.61 8.75 -10.87
C ARG A 118 17.18 7.28 -10.94
N HIS A 119 18.10 6.41 -11.32
CA HIS A 119 17.83 4.99 -11.58
C HIS A 119 17.39 4.19 -10.36
N PHE A 120 17.91 4.51 -9.18
CA PHE A 120 17.58 3.86 -7.92
C PHE A 120 17.58 4.88 -6.78
N ILE A 121 16.59 4.80 -5.91
CA ILE A 121 16.48 5.61 -4.69
C ILE A 121 16.23 4.63 -3.55
N PRO A 122 17.17 4.41 -2.60
CA PRO A 122 16.97 3.51 -1.47
C PRO A 122 15.89 4.04 -0.51
N LEU A 123 15.36 3.15 0.35
CA LEU A 123 14.21 3.46 1.23
C LEU A 123 14.44 4.67 2.14
N ASP A 124 15.65 4.84 2.68
CA ASP A 124 16.02 5.96 3.56
C ASP A 124 16.17 7.29 2.81
N GLU A 125 16.26 7.26 1.49
CA GLU A 125 16.28 8.44 0.63
C GLU A 125 14.93 8.72 -0.05
N LEU A 126 13.90 7.90 0.20
CA LEU A 126 12.52 8.16 -0.23
C LEU A 126 11.87 9.21 0.68
N THR A 127 12.42 10.42 0.66
CA THR A 127 11.91 11.58 1.38
C THR A 127 10.65 12.15 0.72
N ALA A 128 9.89 12.97 1.44
CA ALA A 128 8.74 13.69 0.88
C ALA A 128 9.12 14.48 -0.38
N GLU A 129 10.28 15.12 -0.38
CA GLU A 129 10.80 15.88 -1.52
C GLU A 129 11.09 14.97 -2.73
N ALA A 130 11.73 13.82 -2.51
CA ALA A 130 12.06 12.86 -3.58
C ALA A 130 10.80 12.28 -4.25
N MET A 131 9.68 12.18 -3.53
CA MET A 131 8.42 11.61 -4.01
C MET A 131 7.44 12.64 -4.58
N ARG A 132 7.58 13.92 -4.23
CA ARG A 132 6.60 14.98 -4.51
C ARG A 132 6.17 15.05 -5.96
N ASP A 133 7.12 15.20 -6.87
CA ASP A 133 6.83 15.34 -8.30
C ASP A 133 6.13 14.10 -8.88
N GLY A 134 6.50 12.89 -8.40
CA GLY A 134 5.89 11.63 -8.82
C GLY A 134 4.41 11.51 -8.45
N PHE A 135 4.03 11.95 -7.24
CA PHE A 135 2.62 11.98 -6.84
C PHE A 135 1.88 13.15 -7.50
N ALA A 136 2.53 14.30 -7.65
CA ALA A 136 1.94 15.46 -8.32
C ALA A 136 1.59 15.20 -9.79
N VAL A 137 2.46 14.52 -10.55
CA VAL A 137 2.17 14.18 -11.95
C VAL A 137 0.99 13.19 -12.07
N CYS A 138 0.84 12.27 -11.10
CA CYS A 138 -0.33 11.39 -11.04
C CYS A 138 -1.62 12.19 -10.76
N ARG A 139 -1.57 13.15 -9.84
CA ARG A 139 -2.67 14.06 -9.52
C ARG A 139 -3.09 14.85 -10.76
N ASP A 140 -2.16 15.49 -11.42
CA ASP A 140 -2.42 16.32 -12.61
C ASP A 140 -3.04 15.47 -13.74
N TYR A 141 -2.58 14.23 -13.89
CA TYR A 141 -3.18 13.28 -14.85
C TYR A 141 -4.63 12.95 -14.48
N PHE A 142 -4.95 12.72 -13.20
CA PHE A 142 -6.34 12.44 -12.79
C PHE A 142 -7.27 13.62 -13.06
N TYR A 143 -6.82 14.85 -12.83
CA TYR A 143 -7.57 16.05 -13.20
C TYR A 143 -7.80 16.11 -14.71
N ARG A 144 -6.77 15.84 -15.51
CA ARG A 144 -6.87 15.84 -16.96
C ARG A 144 -7.88 14.81 -17.50
N ILE A 145 -7.85 13.61 -16.94
CA ILE A 145 -8.79 12.54 -17.36
C ILE A 145 -10.24 12.86 -16.91
N ALA A 146 -10.42 13.49 -15.76
CA ALA A 146 -11.75 13.90 -15.30
C ALA A 146 -12.41 14.92 -16.25
N GLU A 147 -11.64 15.86 -16.82
CA GLU A 147 -12.11 16.82 -17.80
C GLU A 147 -12.69 16.15 -19.07
N MET A 148 -12.23 14.95 -19.42
CA MET A 148 -12.70 14.21 -20.59
C MET A 148 -14.09 13.59 -20.40
N GLN A 149 -14.65 13.62 -19.19
CA GLN A 149 -16.03 13.17 -18.85
C GLN A 149 -16.40 11.76 -19.35
N GLN A 150 -15.45 10.82 -19.30
CA GLN A 150 -15.65 9.45 -19.82
C GLN A 150 -16.38 8.52 -18.84
N GLY A 151 -16.92 9.05 -17.74
CA GLY A 151 -17.70 8.29 -16.75
C GLY A 151 -16.83 7.38 -15.86
N TYR A 152 -15.57 7.72 -15.67
CA TYR A 152 -14.69 7.04 -14.71
C TYR A 152 -15.14 7.33 -13.28
N GLN A 153 -15.07 6.30 -12.42
CA GLN A 153 -15.62 6.35 -11.06
C GLN A 153 -14.56 6.08 -9.97
N TYR A 154 -13.53 5.33 -10.30
CA TYR A 154 -12.54 4.87 -9.34
C TYR A 154 -11.15 5.13 -9.87
N CYS A 155 -10.24 5.50 -8.97
CA CYS A 155 -8.83 5.65 -9.30
C CYS A 155 -7.95 5.10 -8.18
N SER A 156 -6.73 4.75 -8.54
CA SER A 156 -5.69 4.38 -7.58
C SER A 156 -4.31 4.83 -8.05
N ILE A 157 -3.45 5.13 -7.07
CA ILE A 157 -2.01 5.30 -7.25
C ILE A 157 -1.36 4.09 -6.56
N ASN A 158 -0.55 3.35 -7.29
CA ASN A 158 0.02 2.09 -6.83
C ASN A 158 1.54 2.10 -6.99
N TRP A 159 2.23 1.41 -6.09
CA TRP A 159 3.67 1.28 -6.13
C TRP A 159 4.12 -0.12 -5.78
N ASN A 160 4.83 -0.76 -6.69
CA ASN A 160 5.60 -1.98 -6.45
C ASN A 160 7.07 -1.58 -6.35
N TYR A 161 7.55 -1.38 -5.14
CA TYR A 161 8.94 -0.99 -4.92
C TYR A 161 9.82 -2.22 -4.80
N MET A 162 10.79 -2.38 -5.70
CA MET A 162 11.74 -3.50 -5.82
C MET A 162 11.11 -4.84 -6.25
N PRO A 163 11.92 -5.80 -6.77
CA PRO A 163 11.46 -7.07 -7.31
C PRO A 163 10.65 -7.96 -6.36
N PRO A 164 10.96 -8.09 -5.05
CA PRO A 164 10.14 -8.90 -4.15
C PRO A 164 8.68 -8.42 -4.04
N ALA A 165 8.45 -7.13 -4.27
CA ALA A 165 7.10 -6.55 -4.35
C ALA A 165 6.45 -6.67 -5.73
N GLY A 166 7.09 -7.36 -6.69
CA GLY A 166 6.62 -7.46 -8.07
C GLY A 166 7.02 -6.28 -8.96
N GLY A 167 7.96 -5.45 -8.53
CA GLY A 167 8.55 -4.38 -9.34
C GLY A 167 9.47 -4.97 -10.42
N GLY A 168 9.03 -4.93 -11.67
CA GLY A 168 9.84 -5.43 -12.80
C GLY A 168 11.04 -4.53 -13.15
N LEU A 169 11.07 -3.31 -12.66
CA LEU A 169 12.14 -2.34 -12.81
C LEU A 169 12.44 -1.68 -11.47
N ILE A 170 13.73 -1.56 -11.14
CA ILE A 170 14.18 -0.94 -9.88
C ILE A 170 14.10 0.59 -9.91
N HIS A 171 14.02 1.21 -11.12
CA HIS A 171 13.80 2.65 -11.27
C HIS A 171 12.48 3.04 -10.59
N PRO A 172 12.48 3.93 -9.59
CA PRO A 172 11.28 4.23 -8.80
C PRO A 172 10.15 4.77 -9.67
N HIS A 173 9.00 4.10 -9.63
CA HIS A 173 7.85 4.50 -10.43
C HIS A 173 6.54 4.12 -9.77
N LEU A 174 5.56 4.99 -9.90
CA LEU A 174 4.16 4.72 -9.57
C LEU A 174 3.42 4.17 -10.79
N GLN A 175 2.31 3.53 -10.54
CA GLN A 175 1.33 3.16 -11.56
C GLN A 175 -0.03 3.73 -11.18
N THR A 176 -0.73 4.34 -12.13
CA THR A 176 -2.10 4.76 -11.91
C THR A 176 -3.07 3.85 -12.65
N ILE A 177 -4.24 3.67 -12.05
CA ILE A 177 -5.38 3.02 -12.70
C ILE A 177 -6.59 3.92 -12.50
N ILE A 178 -7.34 4.18 -13.58
CA ILE A 178 -8.63 4.86 -13.53
C ILE A 178 -9.64 3.95 -14.23
N GLY A 179 -10.74 3.63 -13.57
CA GLY A 179 -11.70 2.66 -14.07
C GLY A 179 -13.15 3.08 -13.85
N LYS A 180 -14.05 2.48 -14.65
CA LYS A 180 -15.51 2.60 -14.47
C LYS A 180 -16.01 1.67 -13.37
N ASN A 181 -15.34 0.56 -13.17
CA ASN A 181 -15.69 -0.46 -12.20
C ASN A 181 -14.63 -0.50 -11.06
N PRO A 182 -15.05 -0.73 -9.81
CA PRO A 182 -14.12 -0.92 -8.72
C PRO A 182 -13.38 -2.26 -8.85
N THR A 183 -12.13 -2.31 -8.41
CA THR A 183 -11.44 -3.58 -8.19
C THR A 183 -12.17 -4.42 -7.14
N ASN A 184 -11.88 -5.71 -7.05
CA ASN A 184 -12.54 -6.60 -6.08
C ASN A 184 -12.39 -6.10 -4.65
N PHE A 185 -11.22 -5.59 -4.30
CA PHE A 185 -10.96 -5.05 -2.97
C PHE A 185 -11.81 -3.79 -2.71
N VAL A 186 -11.77 -2.80 -3.59
CA VAL A 186 -12.55 -1.56 -3.46
C VAL A 186 -14.06 -1.85 -3.44
N ARG A 187 -14.52 -2.85 -4.21
CA ARG A 187 -15.92 -3.28 -4.20
C ARG A 187 -16.35 -3.82 -2.82
N ARG A 188 -15.48 -4.61 -2.16
CA ARG A 188 -15.75 -5.10 -0.78
C ARG A 188 -15.84 -3.92 0.20
N LEU A 189 -14.89 -2.97 0.15
CA LEU A 189 -14.90 -1.76 0.98
C LEU A 189 -16.19 -0.94 0.81
N LEU A 190 -16.58 -0.67 -0.44
CA LEU A 190 -17.79 0.09 -0.74
C LEU A 190 -19.06 -0.64 -0.26
N ALA A 191 -19.13 -1.95 -0.44
CA ALA A 191 -20.27 -2.75 0.02
C ALA A 191 -20.38 -2.71 1.55
N SER A 192 -19.27 -2.89 2.27
CA SER A 192 -19.26 -2.84 3.74
C SER A 192 -19.63 -1.45 4.26
N ALA A 193 -19.09 -0.39 3.67
CA ALA A 193 -19.41 0.98 4.08
C ALA A 193 -20.89 1.33 3.86
N ARG A 194 -21.47 0.90 2.73
CA ARG A 194 -22.90 1.12 2.44
C ARG A 194 -23.79 0.30 3.37
N ASN A 195 -23.44 -0.97 3.62
CA ASN A 195 -24.19 -1.82 4.53
C ASN A 195 -24.13 -1.26 5.97
N TYR A 196 -22.98 -0.79 6.40
CA TYR A 196 -22.82 -0.15 7.70
C TYR A 196 -23.67 1.12 7.81
N SER A 197 -23.59 2.01 6.82
CA SER A 197 -24.39 3.24 6.79
C SER A 197 -25.89 2.96 6.82
N ALA A 198 -26.36 1.93 6.10
CA ALA A 198 -27.77 1.52 6.12
C ALA A 198 -28.19 0.95 7.49
N ALA A 199 -27.30 0.19 8.18
CA ALA A 199 -27.59 -0.42 9.47
C ALA A 199 -27.53 0.56 10.64
N THR A 200 -26.83 1.71 10.48
CA THR A 200 -26.60 2.72 11.52
C THR A 200 -27.26 4.07 11.21
N GLU A 201 -28.29 4.07 10.38
CA GLU A 201 -29.06 5.28 10.02
C GLU A 201 -28.19 6.45 9.50
N GLY A 202 -27.18 6.12 8.68
CA GLY A 202 -26.31 7.11 8.05
C GLY A 202 -24.93 7.25 8.71
N GLY A 203 -24.55 6.36 9.59
CA GLY A 203 -23.19 6.33 10.18
C GLY A 203 -22.10 6.11 9.12
N ASN A 204 -20.93 6.66 9.36
CA ASN A 204 -19.76 6.47 8.51
C ASN A 204 -18.82 5.43 9.11
N LEU A 205 -18.57 4.33 8.37
CA LEU A 205 -17.74 3.20 8.79
C LEU A 205 -16.33 3.63 9.21
N TRP A 206 -15.69 4.46 8.41
CA TRP A 206 -14.29 4.88 8.60
C TRP A 206 -14.13 5.78 9.81
N ARG A 207 -15.08 6.70 10.04
CA ARG A 207 -15.09 7.56 11.22
C ARG A 207 -15.21 6.73 12.50
N ASN A 208 -16.11 5.76 12.51
CA ASN A 208 -16.32 4.92 13.69
C ASN A 208 -15.15 3.96 13.93
N LEU A 209 -14.54 3.43 12.86
CA LEU A 209 -13.31 2.65 12.97
C LEU A 209 -12.19 3.48 13.62
N LEU A 210 -11.96 4.71 13.15
CA LEU A 210 -10.94 5.58 13.75
C LEU A 210 -11.19 5.88 15.22
N ILE A 211 -12.44 6.12 15.62
CA ILE A 211 -12.80 6.32 17.03
C ILE A 211 -12.44 5.08 17.84
N LEU A 212 -12.83 3.88 17.39
CA LEU A 212 -12.52 2.64 18.08
C LEU A 212 -11.02 2.37 18.19
N GLU A 213 -10.24 2.63 17.14
CA GLU A 213 -8.78 2.48 17.19
C GLU A 213 -8.11 3.50 18.13
N GLN A 214 -8.60 4.73 18.16
CA GLN A 214 -8.11 5.77 19.08
C GLN A 214 -8.46 5.42 20.54
N GLU A 215 -9.67 4.94 20.80
CA GLU A 215 -10.11 4.52 22.14
C GLU A 215 -9.35 3.28 22.63
N ALA A 216 -9.11 2.31 21.75
CA ALA A 216 -8.31 1.13 22.07
C ALA A 216 -6.83 1.48 22.32
N GLY A 217 -6.27 2.43 21.56
CA GLY A 217 -4.89 2.90 21.70
C GLY A 217 -3.82 1.86 21.35
N GLU A 218 -4.20 0.75 20.72
CA GLU A 218 -3.31 -0.39 20.49
C GLU A 218 -2.62 -0.33 19.12
N ARG A 219 -3.33 0.12 18.08
CA ARG A 219 -2.88 0.10 16.69
C ARG A 219 -2.90 1.47 16.02
N PHE A 220 -3.38 2.49 16.72
CA PHE A 220 -3.34 3.86 16.26
C PHE A 220 -1.91 4.41 16.35
N ILE A 221 -1.28 4.63 15.18
CA ILE A 221 0.11 5.10 15.09
C ILE A 221 0.16 6.62 15.32
N ALA A 222 -0.53 7.39 14.48
CA ALA A 222 -0.53 8.85 14.55
C ALA A 222 -1.61 9.48 13.67
N SER A 223 -1.82 10.79 13.88
CA SER A 223 -2.49 11.68 12.91
C SER A 223 -1.47 12.67 12.34
N SER A 224 -1.52 12.87 11.02
CA SER A 224 -0.76 13.90 10.30
C SER A 224 -1.75 14.71 9.49
N GLY A 225 -2.15 15.89 10.01
CA GLY A 225 -3.22 16.68 9.44
C GLY A 225 -4.54 15.89 9.37
N VAL A 226 -5.05 15.66 8.15
CA VAL A 226 -6.28 14.86 7.94
C VAL A 226 -6.00 13.36 7.85
N ILE A 227 -4.74 12.94 7.80
CA ILE A 227 -4.38 11.54 7.60
C ILE A 227 -4.20 10.85 8.95
N ASN A 228 -4.84 9.70 9.10
CA ASN A 228 -4.71 8.83 10.27
C ASN A 228 -4.03 7.53 9.88
N TRP A 229 -2.98 7.17 10.59
CA TRP A 229 -2.12 6.03 10.34
C TRP A 229 -2.39 4.93 11.35
N LEU A 230 -2.62 3.71 10.89
CA LEU A 230 -2.94 2.54 11.72
C LEU A 230 -2.06 1.36 11.35
N ALA A 231 -1.70 0.52 12.33
CA ALA A 231 -1.29 -0.85 12.04
C ALA A 231 -2.55 -1.70 11.84
N ALA A 232 -2.70 -2.33 10.69
CA ALA A 232 -3.93 -3.07 10.36
C ALA A 232 -4.18 -4.22 11.34
N PHE A 233 -5.40 -4.32 11.87
CA PHE A 233 -5.80 -5.39 12.81
C PHE A 233 -5.68 -6.78 12.19
N SER A 234 -6.08 -6.91 10.92
CA SER A 234 -5.98 -8.12 10.10
C SER A 234 -5.14 -7.81 8.84
N PRO A 235 -3.80 -7.90 8.92
CA PRO A 235 -2.90 -7.47 7.86
C PRO A 235 -2.98 -8.36 6.62
N LYS A 236 -2.76 -7.75 5.44
CA LYS A 236 -2.73 -8.41 4.11
C LYS A 236 -1.34 -8.89 3.70
N GLY A 237 -0.34 -8.73 4.53
CA GLY A 237 1.02 -9.15 4.22
C GLY A 237 1.70 -9.87 5.35
N MET A 238 2.61 -10.76 5.00
CA MET A 238 3.40 -11.52 5.97
C MET A 238 4.28 -10.62 6.86
N ALA A 239 4.64 -9.44 6.37
CA ALA A 239 5.45 -8.44 7.10
C ALA A 239 4.62 -7.37 7.81
N GLY A 240 3.33 -7.61 8.05
CA GLY A 240 2.41 -6.62 8.59
C GLY A 240 1.84 -5.69 7.51
N GLU A 241 1.08 -4.71 7.95
CA GLU A 241 0.45 -3.72 7.08
C GLU A 241 0.24 -2.41 7.83
N VAL A 242 0.46 -1.30 7.14
CA VAL A 242 0.09 0.04 7.63
C VAL A 242 -1.02 0.60 6.75
N ASP A 243 -2.12 0.95 7.38
CA ASP A 243 -3.26 1.62 6.76
C ASP A 243 -3.18 3.12 6.97
N PHE A 244 -3.69 3.88 6.00
CA PHE A 244 -3.87 5.32 6.17
C PHE A 244 -5.22 5.77 5.58
N TYR A 245 -5.91 6.63 6.33
CA TYR A 245 -7.24 7.12 6.01
C TYR A 245 -7.24 8.66 5.99
N PHE A 246 -7.74 9.25 4.90
CA PHE A 246 -7.94 10.69 4.80
C PHE A 246 -9.30 11.05 5.39
N LYS A 247 -9.30 11.53 6.63
CA LYS A 247 -10.51 11.85 7.36
C LYS A 247 -11.39 12.84 6.59
N ASP A 248 -12.67 12.45 6.40
CA ASP A 248 -13.70 13.24 5.73
C ASP A 248 -13.37 13.62 4.25
N LYS A 249 -12.49 12.87 3.58
CA LYS A 249 -12.21 13.01 2.13
C LYS A 249 -12.91 11.91 1.36
N SER A 250 -13.96 12.24 0.64
CA SER A 250 -14.86 11.27 -0.01
C SER A 250 -14.53 10.99 -1.47
N SER A 251 -13.62 11.77 -2.05
CA SER A 251 -13.14 11.59 -3.43
C SER A 251 -11.71 12.06 -3.59
N PHE A 252 -11.08 11.68 -4.70
CA PHE A 252 -9.73 12.14 -5.02
C PHE A 252 -9.64 13.67 -5.10
N PHE A 253 -10.69 14.31 -5.60
CA PHE A 253 -10.72 15.77 -5.79
C PHE A 253 -10.98 16.57 -4.51
N ASP A 254 -11.24 15.90 -3.39
CA ASP A 254 -11.25 16.52 -2.07
C ASP A 254 -9.83 16.70 -1.49
N LEU A 255 -8.82 16.06 -2.13
CA LEU A 255 -7.43 16.14 -1.66
C LEU A 255 -6.77 17.43 -2.14
N THR A 256 -6.14 18.14 -1.21
CA THR A 256 -5.35 19.35 -1.47
C THR A 256 -3.86 19.01 -1.61
N GLU A 257 -3.05 19.96 -2.07
CA GLU A 257 -1.58 19.81 -2.07
C GLU A 257 -1.04 19.55 -0.67
N THR A 258 -1.56 20.25 0.34
CA THR A 258 -1.19 20.02 1.74
C THR A 258 -1.46 18.58 2.16
N ASN A 259 -2.57 17.96 1.71
CA ASN A 259 -2.84 16.56 2.05
C ASN A 259 -1.85 15.61 1.38
N PHE A 260 -1.36 15.91 0.19
CA PHE A 260 -0.26 15.16 -0.42
C PHE A 260 1.06 15.36 0.33
N ASP A 261 1.39 16.59 0.75
CA ASP A 261 2.59 16.83 1.57
C ASP A 261 2.53 16.07 2.91
N GLU A 262 1.37 16.05 3.58
CA GLU A 262 1.12 15.26 4.80
C GLU A 262 1.30 13.75 4.53
N LEU A 263 0.77 13.24 3.41
CA LEU A 263 0.94 11.84 3.00
C LEU A 263 2.41 11.51 2.81
N LEU A 264 3.12 12.30 2.02
CA LEU A 264 4.51 12.04 1.68
C LEU A 264 5.44 12.12 2.92
N ALA A 265 5.16 13.03 3.83
CA ALA A 265 5.85 13.10 5.11
C ALA A 265 5.64 11.83 5.95
N GLY A 266 4.41 11.32 6.03
CA GLY A 266 4.12 10.07 6.72
C GLY A 266 4.74 8.85 6.04
N LEU A 267 4.68 8.77 4.70
CA LEU A 267 5.32 7.70 3.93
C LEU A 267 6.84 7.66 4.15
N SER A 268 7.51 8.82 4.18
CA SER A 268 8.96 8.89 4.44
C SER A 268 9.33 8.28 5.79
N LYS A 269 8.53 8.51 6.82
CA LYS A 269 8.72 7.95 8.17
C LYS A 269 8.57 6.42 8.17
N ILE A 270 7.57 5.91 7.47
CA ILE A 270 7.35 4.46 7.32
C ILE A 270 8.50 3.83 6.53
N PHE A 271 8.96 4.44 5.43
CA PHE A 271 10.06 3.92 4.63
C PHE A 271 11.38 3.92 5.40
N LEU A 272 11.63 4.93 6.23
CA LEU A 272 12.77 4.95 7.14
C LEU A 272 12.69 3.80 8.16
N HIS A 273 11.52 3.54 8.75
CA HIS A 273 11.30 2.38 9.62
C HIS A 273 11.58 1.07 8.89
N LEU A 274 11.09 0.91 7.65
CA LEU A 274 11.37 -0.29 6.84
C LEU A 274 12.87 -0.47 6.59
N TYR A 275 13.57 0.60 6.24
CA TYR A 275 15.02 0.59 6.03
C TYR A 275 15.79 0.14 7.28
N VAL A 276 15.47 0.74 8.43
CA VAL A 276 16.12 0.42 9.73
C VAL A 276 15.87 -1.02 10.13
N ASN A 277 14.70 -1.60 9.78
CA ASN A 277 14.35 -2.98 10.06
C ASN A 277 14.71 -3.96 8.93
N ASN A 278 15.62 -3.57 8.05
CA ASN A 278 16.16 -4.39 6.96
C ASN A 278 15.12 -4.87 5.91
N PHE A 279 13.99 -4.21 5.77
CA PHE A 279 13.14 -4.39 4.61
C PHE A 279 13.73 -3.66 3.40
N MET A 280 13.53 -4.21 2.22
CA MET A 280 13.99 -3.59 0.98
C MET A 280 12.87 -3.36 -0.05
N SER A 281 11.66 -3.80 0.25
CA SER A 281 10.57 -3.76 -0.71
C SER A 281 9.20 -3.61 -0.04
N PHE A 282 8.25 -3.04 -0.76
CA PHE A 282 6.86 -2.89 -0.34
C PHE A 282 5.91 -2.78 -1.53
N ASN A 283 4.64 -3.09 -1.28
CA ASN A 283 3.53 -2.65 -2.11
C ASN A 283 2.82 -1.49 -1.41
N LEU A 284 2.44 -0.47 -2.19
CA LEU A 284 1.60 0.63 -1.73
C LEU A 284 0.44 0.81 -2.70
N SER A 285 -0.76 1.08 -2.18
CA SER A 285 -1.89 1.53 -2.98
C SER A 285 -2.65 2.62 -2.23
N LEU A 286 -2.96 3.71 -2.93
CA LEU A 286 -3.92 4.72 -2.52
C LEU A 286 -5.18 4.52 -3.37
N TYR A 287 -6.34 4.38 -2.72
CA TYR A 287 -7.64 4.15 -3.36
C TYR A 287 -8.52 5.38 -3.19
N ALA A 288 -9.14 5.80 -4.28
CA ALA A 288 -10.07 6.92 -4.27
C ALA A 288 -11.22 6.71 -5.25
N THR A 289 -12.32 7.44 -5.04
CA THR A 289 -13.37 7.62 -6.03
C THR A 289 -13.09 8.90 -6.83
N MET A 290 -13.53 8.92 -8.09
CA MET A 290 -13.46 10.11 -8.96
C MET A 290 -14.64 11.07 -8.72
N THR A 291 -15.68 10.61 -8.01
CA THR A 291 -16.84 11.41 -7.61
C THR A 291 -17.06 11.22 -6.11
N PRO A 292 -17.54 12.22 -5.38
CA PRO A 292 -17.79 12.10 -3.95
C PRO A 292 -18.76 10.93 -3.63
N ASP A 293 -18.33 10.03 -2.73
CA ASP A 293 -19.20 9.00 -2.15
C ASP A 293 -19.18 9.18 -0.62
N LYS A 294 -20.30 9.63 -0.04
CA LYS A 294 -20.40 9.91 1.41
C LYS A 294 -20.07 8.72 2.32
N ASN A 295 -20.11 7.50 1.78
CA ASN A 295 -19.80 6.27 2.50
C ASN A 295 -18.35 5.83 2.31
N PHE A 296 -17.55 6.54 1.50
CA PHE A 296 -16.17 6.18 1.22
C PHE A 296 -15.23 7.30 1.66
N TRP A 297 -14.10 6.94 2.24
CA TRP A 297 -12.98 7.84 2.45
C TRP A 297 -11.79 7.41 1.58
N VAL A 298 -11.09 8.38 1.04
CA VAL A 298 -9.79 8.15 0.41
C VAL A 298 -8.88 7.50 1.44
N GLN A 299 -8.24 6.42 1.04
CA GLN A 299 -7.46 5.58 1.95
C GLN A 299 -6.38 4.83 1.20
N GLY A 300 -5.45 4.27 1.92
CA GLY A 300 -4.44 3.41 1.30
C GLY A 300 -3.78 2.47 2.28
N LYS A 301 -2.92 1.64 1.73
CA LYS A 301 -2.24 0.56 2.43
C LYS A 301 -0.79 0.46 2.00
N ILE A 302 0.07 0.14 2.95
CA ILE A 302 1.48 -0.17 2.72
C ILE A 302 1.72 -1.57 3.28
N VAL A 303 2.16 -2.46 2.41
CA VAL A 303 2.48 -3.84 2.76
C VAL A 303 3.97 -4.08 2.51
N PRO A 304 4.80 -4.16 3.54
CA PRO A 304 6.20 -4.52 3.37
C PRO A 304 6.32 -5.93 2.78
N ARG A 305 7.33 -6.12 1.92
CA ARG A 305 7.56 -7.39 1.22
C ARG A 305 9.00 -7.84 1.45
N PHE A 306 9.21 -9.14 1.49
CA PHE A 306 10.55 -9.72 1.66
C PHE A 306 10.65 -11.11 1.02
N GLU A 307 11.87 -11.53 0.80
CA GLU A 307 12.18 -12.90 0.41
C GLU A 307 12.74 -13.68 1.60
N LEU A 308 12.32 -14.92 1.73
CA LEU A 308 12.82 -15.82 2.76
C LEU A 308 14.11 -16.49 2.27
N ASN A 309 15.23 -16.12 2.86
CA ASN A 309 16.53 -16.69 2.57
C ASN A 309 16.69 -18.11 3.19
N PRO A 310 17.60 -18.97 2.62
CA PRO A 310 18.57 -18.68 1.55
C PRO A 310 18.06 -18.89 0.13
N LEU A 311 16.83 -19.36 -0.07
CA LEU A 311 16.33 -19.80 -1.36
C LEU A 311 15.57 -18.71 -2.15
N GLY A 312 15.47 -17.48 -1.63
CA GLY A 312 14.65 -16.42 -2.23
C GLY A 312 13.16 -16.80 -2.28
N THR A 313 12.68 -17.53 -1.27
CA THR A 313 11.28 -17.95 -1.20
C THR A 313 10.38 -16.75 -1.03
N SER A 314 9.33 -16.67 -1.84
CA SER A 314 8.30 -15.62 -1.76
C SER A 314 7.62 -15.63 -0.39
N ASP A 315 7.31 -14.45 0.11
CA ASP A 315 6.45 -14.22 1.27
C ASP A 315 4.96 -14.53 0.97
N ILE A 316 4.60 -14.67 -0.31
CA ILE A 316 3.28 -15.13 -0.75
C ILE A 316 3.30 -16.65 -0.95
N ASN A 317 2.33 -17.34 -0.34
CA ASN A 317 2.21 -18.79 -0.43
C ASN A 317 0.79 -19.24 -0.84
N TYR A 318 0.55 -20.57 -0.85
CA TYR A 318 -0.74 -21.15 -1.24
C TYR A 318 -1.91 -20.69 -0.36
N PHE A 319 -1.65 -20.38 0.91
CA PHE A 319 -2.71 -19.99 1.83
C PHE A 319 -3.31 -18.63 1.44
N GLU A 320 -2.45 -17.68 1.06
CA GLU A 320 -2.88 -16.40 0.51
C GLU A 320 -3.52 -16.56 -0.88
N LYS A 321 -2.90 -17.36 -1.77
CA LYS A 321 -3.34 -17.47 -3.16
C LYS A 321 -4.59 -18.29 -3.39
N LEU A 322 -4.79 -19.34 -2.60
CA LEU A 322 -5.84 -20.33 -2.83
C LEU A 322 -6.93 -20.33 -1.73
N HIS A 323 -6.64 -19.78 -0.56
CA HIS A 323 -7.59 -19.66 0.55
C HIS A 323 -8.00 -18.21 0.85
N ASP A 324 -7.38 -17.21 0.18
CA ASP A 324 -7.62 -15.75 0.41
C ASP A 324 -7.38 -15.35 1.88
N GLU A 325 -6.48 -16.08 2.58
CA GLU A 325 -6.09 -15.80 3.97
C GLU A 325 -4.59 -15.59 4.10
N ILE A 326 -4.19 -14.67 4.95
CA ILE A 326 -2.79 -14.27 5.12
C ILE A 326 -2.22 -14.91 6.40
N ILE A 327 -0.96 -15.32 6.34
CA ILE A 327 -0.18 -15.70 7.51
C ILE A 327 0.75 -14.55 7.85
N CYS A 328 0.53 -13.90 9.00
CA CYS A 328 1.33 -12.76 9.44
C CYS A 328 2.05 -13.10 10.75
N PRO A 329 3.39 -13.20 10.76
CA PRO A 329 4.17 -13.37 11.99
C PRO A 329 4.37 -12.06 12.76
N ILE A 330 4.02 -10.92 12.17
CA ILE A 330 4.14 -9.61 12.84
C ILE A 330 2.86 -9.32 13.60
N VAL A 331 2.99 -9.02 14.88
CA VAL A 331 1.86 -8.61 15.73
C VAL A 331 1.55 -7.14 15.47
N PRO A 332 0.34 -6.77 15.01
CA PRO A 332 0.00 -5.38 14.66
C PRO A 332 0.23 -4.38 15.78
N GLU A 333 -0.07 -4.74 17.01
CA GLU A 333 0.13 -3.90 18.19
C GLU A 333 1.64 -3.64 18.46
N GLN A 334 2.51 -4.57 18.09
CA GLN A 334 3.96 -4.37 18.14
C GLN A 334 4.43 -3.45 17.03
N LEU A 335 3.97 -3.66 15.79
CA LEU A 335 4.28 -2.79 14.66
C LEU A 335 3.87 -1.33 14.94
N CYS A 336 2.71 -1.13 15.56
CA CYS A 336 2.28 0.20 15.99
C CYS A 336 3.29 0.86 16.94
N ARG A 337 3.69 0.16 18.01
CA ARG A 337 4.67 0.68 18.98
C ARG A 337 6.03 0.98 18.35
N GLU A 338 6.44 0.20 17.37
CA GLU A 338 7.71 0.41 16.65
C GLU A 338 7.65 1.62 15.71
N LEU A 339 6.47 1.95 15.15
CA LEU A 339 6.27 3.07 14.24
C LEU A 339 6.02 4.41 14.95
N GLN A 340 5.34 4.40 16.11
CA GLN A 340 4.97 5.63 16.83
C GLN A 340 6.13 6.61 17.05
N PRO A 341 7.37 6.19 17.43
CA PRO A 341 8.49 7.11 17.62
C PRO A 341 8.83 7.95 16.37
N TYR A 342 8.69 7.39 15.18
CA TYR A 342 8.96 8.12 13.93
C TYR A 342 7.95 9.24 13.65
N PHE A 343 6.77 9.18 14.26
CA PHE A 343 5.70 10.19 14.09
C PHE A 343 5.68 11.27 15.18
N THR A 344 6.42 11.09 16.26
CA THR A 344 6.52 12.06 17.36
C THR A 344 7.66 13.06 17.19
N GLU A 345 8.58 12.80 16.27
CA GLU A 345 9.66 13.70 15.84
C GLU A 345 9.20 14.55 14.63
#